data_4ccf3dfbe722edd7a01baea935be56ef
#
_entry.id   4ccf3dfbe722edd7a01baea935be56ef
#
_cell.length_a   1.000
_cell.length_b   1.000
_cell.length_c   1.000
_cell.angle_alpha   90.00
_cell.angle_beta   90.00
_cell.angle_gamma   90.00
#
_symmetry.space_group_name_H-M   'P 1'
#
loop_
_entity.id
_entity.type
_entity.pdbx_description
1 polymer ?
#
loop_
_entity_poly.entity_id
_entity_poly.type
_entity_poly.pdbx_seq_one_letter_code
_entity_poly.pdbx_strand_id
1 'polypeptide(L)'
;MRNLFCALVGVALFGTALARDNRIGTTPVAALPAEARETLKLIDAGGPFPYRRDGITFQNRERRLPEQPRGYYREYTVPTPGSRDRGARRIVTGDKPPVVFYYTADHYQSFRRIER
;
A
#
# COMPACT_ATOMS: atom_id res chain seq x y z
N MET A 1 -36.86 -12.78 24.87
CA MET A 1 -35.74 -13.70 24.99
C MET A 1 -35.17 -14.16 23.67
N ARG A 2 -36.01 -14.29 22.67
CA ARG A 2 -35.57 -14.82 21.38
C ARG A 2 -34.98 -13.82 20.41
N ASN A 3 -35.11 -12.55 20.72
CA ASN A 3 -34.68 -11.47 19.82
C ASN A 3 -33.18 -11.21 19.86
N LEU A 4 -32.47 -11.87 20.75
CA LEU A 4 -31.03 -11.65 20.92
C LEU A 4 -30.17 -12.27 19.84
N PHE A 5 -30.71 -13.20 19.07
CA PHE A 5 -29.91 -13.90 18.06
C PHE A 5 -29.59 -13.08 16.83
N CYS A 6 -30.41 -12.10 16.47
CA CYS A 6 -30.20 -11.33 15.26
C CYS A 6 -29.00 -10.38 15.34
N ALA A 7 -28.62 -9.97 16.53
CA ALA A 7 -27.54 -9.02 16.71
C ALA A 7 -26.16 -9.63 16.43
N LEU A 8 -26.01 -10.93 16.61
CA LEU A 8 -24.73 -11.61 16.47
C LEU A 8 -24.30 -11.78 15.02
N VAL A 9 -25.25 -11.87 14.09
CA VAL A 9 -24.93 -12.09 12.68
C VAL A 9 -24.29 -10.88 12.04
N GLY A 10 -24.72 -9.68 12.42
CA GLY A 10 -24.16 -8.45 11.89
C GLY A 10 -22.70 -8.24 12.26
N VAL A 11 -22.30 -8.68 13.44
CA VAL A 11 -20.92 -8.54 13.92
C VAL A 11 -19.96 -9.40 13.12
N ALA A 12 -20.38 -10.60 12.69
CA ALA A 12 -19.53 -11.49 11.94
C ALA A 12 -19.13 -10.94 10.57
N LEU A 13 -20.06 -10.26 9.88
CA LEU A 13 -19.78 -9.66 8.57
C LEU A 13 -18.79 -8.51 8.67
N PHE A 14 -18.91 -7.72 9.71
CA PHE A 14 -18.01 -6.59 9.92
C PHE A 14 -16.58 -7.05 10.20
N GLY A 15 -16.42 -8.14 10.95
CA GLY A 15 -15.12 -8.70 11.26
C GLY A 15 -14.33 -9.19 10.06
N THR A 16 -15.01 -9.61 8.99
CA THR A 16 -14.34 -10.11 7.79
C THR A 16 -13.54 -9.03 7.07
N ALA A 17 -14.09 -7.82 6.97
CA ALA A 17 -13.41 -6.71 6.31
C ALA A 17 -12.17 -6.27 7.10
N LEU A 18 -12.26 -6.24 8.43
CA LEU A 18 -11.15 -5.88 9.29
C LEU A 18 -10.01 -6.90 9.23
N ALA A 19 -10.35 -8.19 9.09
CA ALA A 19 -9.35 -9.25 9.04
C ALA A 19 -8.47 -9.15 7.80
N ARG A 20 -9.00 -8.68 6.66
CA ARG A 20 -8.20 -8.50 5.44
C ARG A 20 -7.13 -7.42 5.63
N ASP A 21 -7.50 -6.31 6.25
CA ASP A 21 -6.57 -5.21 6.50
C ASP A 21 -5.50 -5.61 7.51
N ASN A 22 -5.88 -6.42 8.53
CA ASN A 22 -4.96 -6.85 9.56
C ASN A 22 -3.90 -7.84 9.08
N ARG A 23 -4.06 -8.43 7.89
CA ARG A 23 -3.04 -9.31 7.33
C ARG A 23 -1.82 -8.56 6.84
N ILE A 24 -1.96 -7.28 6.57
CA ILE A 24 -0.87 -6.46 6.09
C ILE A 24 -0.15 -5.95 7.32
N GLY A 25 1.13 -6.33 7.47
CA GLY A 25 1.95 -5.81 8.54
C GLY A 25 2.21 -4.34 8.36
N THR A 26 2.71 -3.70 9.40
CA THR A 26 3.06 -2.28 9.37
C THR A 26 4.55 -2.09 9.53
N THR A 27 5.05 -0.95 9.10
CA THR A 27 6.43 -0.54 9.30
C THR A 27 6.48 0.96 9.52
N PRO A 28 7.25 1.43 10.51
CA PRO A 28 7.44 2.87 10.65
C PRO A 28 8.37 3.40 9.55
N VAL A 29 8.23 4.67 9.22
CA VAL A 29 9.08 5.32 8.21
C VAL A 29 10.56 5.12 8.52
N ALA A 30 10.94 5.21 9.78
CA ALA A 30 12.33 5.11 10.19
C ALA A 30 12.94 3.73 9.87
N ALA A 31 12.14 2.69 9.77
CA ALA A 31 12.60 1.34 9.46
C ALA A 31 12.71 1.05 7.96
N LEU A 32 12.24 1.97 7.11
CA LEU A 32 12.34 1.82 5.67
C LEU A 32 13.77 2.03 5.19
N PRO A 33 14.17 1.43 4.06
CA PRO A 33 15.42 1.80 3.41
C PRO A 33 15.47 3.29 3.10
N ALA A 34 16.67 3.86 3.08
CA ALA A 34 16.83 5.29 2.80
C ALA A 34 16.19 5.69 1.48
N GLU A 35 16.30 4.85 0.45
CA GLU A 35 15.73 5.12 -0.87
C GLU A 35 14.21 5.18 -0.82
N ALA A 36 13.57 4.39 0.05
CA ALA A 36 12.13 4.44 0.22
C ALA A 36 11.70 5.75 0.89
N ARG A 37 12.47 6.20 1.89
CA ARG A 37 12.19 7.49 2.53
C ARG A 37 12.34 8.64 1.54
N GLU A 38 13.32 8.58 0.64
CA GLU A 38 13.47 9.59 -0.40
C GLU A 38 12.30 9.58 -1.37
N THR A 39 11.82 8.39 -1.75
CA THR A 39 10.65 8.28 -2.62
C THR A 39 9.41 8.89 -1.95
N LEU A 40 9.23 8.67 -0.65
CA LEU A 40 8.13 9.31 0.09
C LEU A 40 8.19 10.83 0.01
N LYS A 41 9.39 11.40 0.13
CA LYS A 41 9.57 12.86 -0.01
C LYS A 41 9.17 13.36 -1.38
N LEU A 42 9.53 12.62 -2.43
CA LEU A 42 9.13 12.97 -3.79
C LEU A 42 7.61 12.89 -3.96
N ILE A 43 6.99 11.87 -3.41
CA ILE A 43 5.53 11.74 -3.45
C ILE A 43 4.87 12.94 -2.76
N ASP A 44 5.36 13.31 -1.58
CA ASP A 44 4.84 14.46 -0.83
C ASP A 44 4.99 15.77 -1.61
N ALA A 45 6.09 15.90 -2.35
CA ALA A 45 6.36 17.09 -3.14
C ALA A 45 5.66 17.10 -4.51
N GLY A 46 5.06 15.99 -4.91
CA GLY A 46 4.42 15.88 -6.22
C GLY A 46 5.39 15.67 -7.37
N GLY A 47 6.59 15.20 -7.09
CA GLY A 47 7.63 14.99 -8.08
C GLY A 47 8.64 16.14 -8.13
N PRO A 48 9.48 16.20 -9.19
CA PRO A 48 9.51 15.29 -10.33
C PRO A 48 10.05 13.90 -9.94
N PHE A 49 9.61 12.89 -10.67
CA PHE A 49 9.98 11.51 -10.40
C PHE A 49 11.03 11.02 -11.38
N PRO A 50 11.99 10.18 -10.93
CA PRO A 50 13.08 9.75 -11.81
C PRO A 50 12.69 8.69 -12.85
N TYR A 51 11.56 8.01 -12.65
CA TYR A 51 11.16 6.93 -13.56
C TYR A 51 9.84 7.29 -14.24
N ARG A 52 9.75 6.95 -15.52
CA ARG A 52 8.56 7.26 -16.32
C ARG A 52 7.30 6.58 -15.76
N ARG A 53 7.46 5.41 -15.15
CA ARG A 53 6.34 4.66 -14.61
C ARG A 53 5.88 5.15 -13.23
N ASP A 54 6.57 6.10 -12.65
CA ASP A 54 6.18 6.60 -11.33
C ASP A 54 4.85 7.35 -11.41
N GLY A 55 3.94 7.01 -10.49
CA GLY A 55 2.62 7.62 -10.43
C GLY A 55 1.56 6.96 -11.28
N ILE A 56 1.88 5.88 -11.99
CA ILE A 56 0.84 5.17 -12.77
C ILE A 56 -0.06 4.36 -11.84
N THR A 57 -1.25 4.02 -12.35
CA THR A 57 -2.20 3.21 -11.61
C THR A 57 -1.62 1.83 -11.30
N PHE A 58 -1.75 1.42 -10.03
CA PHE A 58 -1.47 0.05 -9.62
C PHE A 58 -2.80 -0.71 -9.61
N GLN A 59 -2.87 -1.82 -10.35
CA GLN A 59 -4.13 -2.50 -10.60
C GLN A 59 -4.62 -3.38 -9.44
N ASN A 60 -3.72 -3.76 -8.52
CA ASN A 60 -4.07 -4.66 -7.40
C ASN A 60 -4.74 -5.96 -7.87
N ARG A 61 -4.23 -6.52 -8.96
CA ARG A 61 -4.87 -7.69 -9.61
C ARG A 61 -4.92 -8.91 -8.72
N GLU A 62 -3.90 -9.09 -7.88
CA GLU A 62 -3.83 -10.22 -6.96
C GLU A 62 -4.52 -9.95 -5.64
N ARG A 63 -5.12 -8.79 -5.49
CA ARG A 63 -5.94 -8.42 -4.33
C ARG A 63 -5.18 -8.54 -3.00
N ARG A 64 -3.90 -8.23 -3.02
CA ARG A 64 -3.09 -8.23 -1.80
C ARG A 64 -3.31 -6.99 -0.95
N LEU A 65 -3.74 -5.89 -1.56
CA LEU A 65 -4.19 -4.70 -0.86
C LEU A 65 -5.72 -4.69 -0.77
N PRO A 66 -6.30 -3.93 0.17
CA PRO A 66 -7.75 -3.81 0.26
C PRO A 66 -8.37 -3.42 -1.09
N GLU A 67 -9.52 -4.00 -1.38
CA GLU A 67 -10.20 -3.76 -2.64
C GLU A 67 -10.71 -2.32 -2.71
N GLN A 68 -10.38 -1.63 -3.81
CA GLN A 68 -10.76 -0.24 -4.03
C GLN A 68 -11.04 -0.04 -5.51
N PRO A 69 -11.77 1.02 -5.88
CA PRO A 69 -12.06 1.30 -7.28
C PRO A 69 -10.78 1.49 -8.09
N ARG A 70 -10.86 1.18 -9.37
CA ARG A 70 -9.75 1.37 -10.28
C ARG A 70 -9.28 2.82 -10.25
N GLY A 71 -7.95 3.00 -10.21
CA GLY A 71 -7.34 4.32 -10.12
C GLY A 71 -7.09 4.79 -8.70
N TYR A 72 -7.59 4.06 -7.70
CA TYR A 72 -7.36 4.41 -6.31
C TYR A 72 -5.89 4.29 -5.93
N TYR A 73 -5.20 3.24 -6.41
CA TYR A 73 -3.80 2.99 -6.09
C TYR A 73 -2.89 3.49 -7.20
N ARG A 74 -1.73 4.03 -6.79
CA ARG A 74 -0.65 4.44 -7.69
C ARG A 74 0.66 3.88 -7.20
N GLU A 75 1.55 3.54 -8.14
CA GLU A 75 2.83 2.93 -7.79
C GLU A 75 3.99 3.87 -8.09
N TYR A 76 5.04 3.73 -7.29
CA TYR A 76 6.25 4.53 -7.40
C TYR A 76 7.46 3.64 -7.20
N THR A 77 8.53 3.89 -7.94
CA THR A 77 9.76 3.12 -7.85
C THR A 77 10.56 3.55 -6.61
N VAL A 78 11.04 2.56 -5.86
CA VAL A 78 12.07 2.77 -4.85
C VAL A 78 13.36 2.24 -5.45
N PRO A 79 14.36 3.08 -5.76
CA PRO A 79 15.59 2.62 -6.40
C PRO A 79 16.32 1.57 -5.55
N THR A 80 16.91 0.60 -6.22
CA THR A 80 17.78 -0.37 -5.58
C THR A 80 19.22 -0.01 -5.91
N PRO A 81 20.05 0.36 -4.93
CA PRO A 81 21.42 0.75 -5.20
C PRO A 81 22.18 -0.35 -5.94
N GLY A 82 22.91 0.04 -6.98
CA GLY A 82 23.68 -0.89 -7.79
C GLY A 82 22.91 -1.71 -8.81
N SER A 83 21.59 -1.59 -8.84
CA SER A 83 20.78 -2.30 -9.82
C SER A 83 20.85 -1.62 -11.19
N ARG A 84 20.90 -2.43 -12.25
CA ARG A 84 20.88 -1.93 -13.62
C ARG A 84 19.49 -1.54 -14.09
N ASP A 85 18.46 -2.09 -13.46
CA ASP A 85 17.06 -1.82 -13.78
C ASP A 85 16.37 -1.16 -12.59
N ARG A 86 15.05 -1.05 -12.65
CA ARG A 86 14.27 -0.45 -11.57
C ARG A 86 14.29 -1.28 -10.29
N GLY A 87 14.69 -2.54 -10.37
CA GLY A 87 14.61 -3.44 -9.23
C GLY A 87 13.16 -3.78 -8.87
N ALA A 88 12.98 -4.37 -7.69
CA ALA A 88 11.68 -4.92 -7.26
C ALA A 88 10.97 -4.07 -6.21
N ARG A 89 11.58 -2.99 -5.75
CA ARG A 89 11.03 -2.19 -4.64
C ARG A 89 10.09 -1.13 -5.14
N ARG A 90 8.95 -0.97 -4.44
CA ARG A 90 7.93 0.03 -4.82
C ARG A 90 7.28 0.62 -3.58
N ILE A 91 6.71 1.81 -3.74
CA ILE A 91 5.70 2.33 -2.83
C ILE A 91 4.40 2.40 -3.61
N VAL A 92 3.32 1.95 -2.98
CA VAL A 92 1.97 2.08 -3.53
C VAL A 92 1.21 3.01 -2.61
N THR A 93 0.60 4.04 -3.19
CA THR A 93 -0.23 4.99 -2.45
C THR A 93 -1.69 4.72 -2.75
N GLY A 94 -2.55 5.07 -1.80
CA GLY A 94 -4.00 5.00 -1.98
C GLY A 94 -4.66 6.34 -1.76
N ASP A 95 -5.66 6.61 -2.58
CA ASP A 95 -6.43 7.84 -2.61
C ASP A 95 -5.68 9.01 -3.25
N LYS A 96 -6.40 10.12 -3.46
CA LYS A 96 -5.85 11.32 -4.10
C LYS A 96 -6.47 12.56 -3.44
N PRO A 97 -5.69 13.33 -2.66
CA PRO A 97 -4.29 13.08 -2.30
C PRO A 97 -4.13 11.81 -1.48
N PRO A 98 -2.91 11.23 -1.45
CA PRO A 98 -2.69 9.97 -0.77
C PRO A 98 -2.98 10.03 0.71
N VAL A 99 -3.68 9.01 1.22
CA VAL A 99 -3.98 8.86 2.65
C VAL A 99 -3.37 7.59 3.23
N VAL A 100 -2.97 6.63 2.38
CA VAL A 100 -2.37 5.39 2.82
C VAL A 100 -1.19 5.07 1.91
N PHE A 101 -0.15 4.48 2.50
CA PHE A 101 1.11 4.20 1.83
C PHE A 101 1.53 2.78 2.18
N TYR A 102 1.93 2.01 1.18
CA TYR A 102 2.41 0.65 1.34
C TYR A 102 3.78 0.51 0.71
N TYR A 103 4.63 -0.31 1.35
CA TYR A 103 5.96 -0.62 0.82
C TYR A 103 6.02 -2.09 0.43
N THR A 104 6.63 -2.38 -0.71
CA THR A 104 6.95 -3.74 -1.14
C THR A 104 8.42 -3.80 -1.54
N ALA A 105 9.10 -4.87 -1.13
CA ALA A 105 10.49 -5.12 -1.49
C ALA A 105 10.61 -6.26 -2.51
N ASP A 106 9.53 -6.96 -2.82
CA ASP A 106 9.53 -8.19 -3.59
C ASP A 106 8.60 -8.15 -4.79
N HIS A 107 8.50 -7.01 -5.43
CA HIS A 107 7.71 -6.80 -6.64
C HIS A 107 6.25 -7.22 -6.44
N TYR A 108 5.62 -6.61 -5.42
CA TYR A 108 4.19 -6.75 -5.11
C TYR A 108 3.76 -8.11 -4.54
N GLN A 109 4.70 -8.97 -4.16
CA GLN A 109 4.33 -10.25 -3.55
C GLN A 109 3.85 -10.09 -2.12
N SER A 110 4.42 -9.14 -1.40
CA SER A 110 4.00 -8.79 -0.05
C SER A 110 4.10 -7.28 0.16
N PHE A 111 3.31 -6.78 1.09
CA PHE A 111 3.25 -5.36 1.40
C PHE A 111 3.30 -5.14 2.90
N ARG A 112 3.80 -3.97 3.28
CA ARG A 112 3.67 -3.45 4.63
C ARG A 112 3.08 -2.04 4.56
N ARG A 113 2.14 -1.74 5.42
CA ARG A 113 1.60 -0.39 5.51
C ARG A 113 2.60 0.49 6.25
N ILE A 114 2.89 1.64 5.69
CA ILE A 114 3.85 2.59 6.27
C ILE A 114 3.13 3.44 7.30
N GLU A 115 3.65 3.44 8.51
CA GLU A 115 3.18 4.31 9.59
C GLU A 115 4.01 5.60 9.58
N ARG A 116 3.32 6.70 9.36
CA ARG A 116 3.98 8.00 9.20
C ARG A 116 3.70 8.92 10.36
#